data_3d89f009f6236857ffcb661db99a977a
#
_entry.id   3d89f009f6236857ffcb661db99a977a
#
_cell.length_a   1.000
_cell.length_b   1.000
_cell.length_c   1.000
_cell.angle_alpha   90.00
_cell.angle_beta   90.00
_cell.angle_gamma   90.00
#
_symmetry.space_group_name_H-M   'P 1'
#
loop_
_entity.id
_entity.type
_entity.pdbx_description
1 polymer ?
#
loop_
_entity_poly.entity_id
_entity_poly.type
_entity_poly.pdbx_seq_one_letter_code
_entity_poly.pdbx_strand_id
1 'polypeptide(L)'
;MKTSREKSWKNKFAYDYLNNFNKKDYPLHSISIAEWEGFIFINFKDHPEKFENTFSPILKKFENWDVSNLISLETKTYNVAGNWKLVIQNYCECYHCPILHPELAAITPYLGGLNDMHSGPFLGGYMNFSKDKKSITESGELCCPPLNSIDKVDLNR
;
A
#
# COMPACT_ATOMS: atom_id res chain seq x y z
N MET A 1 -21.93 -10.76 27.99
CA MET A 1 -21.08 -11.28 29.08
C MET A 1 -19.68 -10.75 28.88
N LYS A 2 -19.20 -9.85 29.76
CA LYS A 2 -17.80 -9.35 29.67
C LYS A 2 -16.86 -10.46 30.12
N THR A 3 -15.83 -10.75 29.32
CA THR A 3 -14.89 -11.81 29.63
C THR A 3 -14.08 -11.52 30.89
N SER A 4 -13.62 -12.54 31.60
CA SER A 4 -12.83 -12.42 32.83
C SER A 4 -11.54 -11.58 32.67
N ARG A 5 -11.00 -11.45 31.45
CA ARG A 5 -9.86 -10.59 31.10
C ARG A 5 -10.19 -9.08 31.22
N GLU A 6 -11.37 -8.63 30.81
CA GLU A 6 -11.74 -7.21 30.91
C GLU A 6 -11.90 -6.73 32.38
N LYS A 7 -12.22 -7.63 33.30
CA LYS A 7 -12.31 -7.30 34.74
C LYS A 7 -10.93 -7.14 35.40
N SER A 8 -9.91 -7.85 34.91
CA SER A 8 -8.55 -7.84 35.49
C SER A 8 -7.79 -6.54 35.19
N TRP A 9 -8.03 -5.91 34.04
CA TRP A 9 -7.35 -4.67 33.65
C TRP A 9 -7.86 -3.43 34.39
N LYS A 10 -9.11 -3.41 34.83
CA LYS A 10 -9.71 -2.27 35.54
C LYS A 10 -9.16 -2.06 36.97
N ASN A 11 -8.53 -3.06 37.57
CA ASN A 11 -8.13 -3.03 38.96
C ASN A 11 -6.61 -2.87 39.20
N LYS A 12 -5.81 -2.53 38.18
CA LYS A 12 -4.33 -2.51 38.32
C LYS A 12 -3.63 -1.23 37.85
N PHE A 13 -4.34 -0.15 37.64
CA PHE A 13 -3.70 1.10 37.24
C PHE A 13 -3.26 1.92 38.44
N ALA A 14 -1.98 2.31 38.47
CA ALA A 14 -1.37 3.10 39.53
C ALA A 14 -2.07 4.42 39.83
N TYR A 15 -2.86 4.97 38.88
CA TYR A 15 -3.60 6.22 39.08
C TYR A 15 -4.75 6.11 40.10
N ASP A 16 -5.22 4.90 40.41
CA ASP A 16 -6.27 4.70 41.44
C ASP A 16 -5.74 5.08 42.84
N TYR A 17 -4.42 5.19 43.00
CA TYR A 17 -3.74 5.61 44.22
C TYR A 17 -3.38 7.11 44.25
N LEU A 18 -3.67 7.86 43.19
CA LEU A 18 -3.36 9.28 43.09
C LEU A 18 -4.60 10.10 43.49
N ASN A 19 -4.52 10.82 44.61
CA ASN A 19 -5.65 11.60 45.16
C ASN A 19 -6.22 12.67 44.23
N ASN A 20 -5.47 13.14 43.22
CA ASN A 20 -5.86 14.22 42.29
C ASN A 20 -5.76 13.83 40.83
N PHE A 21 -5.82 12.52 40.51
CA PHE A 21 -5.72 12.09 39.12
C PHE A 21 -7.03 12.32 38.37
N ASN A 22 -7.02 13.19 37.40
CA ASN A 22 -8.13 13.42 36.49
C ASN A 22 -7.81 12.86 35.10
N LYS A 23 -8.53 11.82 34.67
CA LYS A 23 -8.35 11.15 33.37
C LYS A 23 -8.45 12.10 32.18
N LYS A 24 -9.18 13.21 32.30
CA LYS A 24 -9.34 14.20 31.23
C LYS A 24 -8.08 14.97 30.93
N ASP A 25 -7.16 15.06 31.92
CA ASP A 25 -5.89 15.77 31.78
C ASP A 25 -4.82 14.91 31.07
N TYR A 26 -5.15 13.62 30.84
CA TYR A 26 -4.26 12.63 30.20
C TYR A 26 -4.99 11.92 29.05
N PRO A 27 -5.52 12.64 28.06
CA PRO A 27 -6.18 12.02 26.91
C PRO A 27 -5.13 11.31 26.05
N LEU A 28 -5.55 10.29 25.31
CA LEU A 28 -4.78 9.78 24.19
C LEU A 28 -4.78 10.83 23.07
N HIS A 29 -3.65 10.96 22.38
CA HIS A 29 -3.61 11.79 21.19
C HIS A 29 -4.53 11.18 20.12
N SER A 30 -5.36 12.01 19.54
CA SER A 30 -6.20 11.61 18.41
C SER A 30 -5.36 11.56 17.13
N ILE A 31 -5.67 10.61 16.28
CA ILE A 31 -5.03 10.45 14.97
C ILE A 31 -6.14 10.41 13.93
N SER A 32 -5.97 11.15 12.85
CA SER A 32 -6.89 11.08 11.71
C SER A 32 -6.66 9.80 10.93
N ILE A 33 -7.74 9.10 10.63
CA ILE A 33 -7.73 7.82 9.92
C ILE A 33 -8.59 7.96 8.67
N ALA A 34 -8.11 7.41 7.56
CA ALA A 34 -8.89 7.17 6.36
C ALA A 34 -8.73 5.70 5.96
N GLU A 35 -9.79 5.11 5.42
CA GLU A 35 -9.80 3.77 4.88
C GLU A 35 -10.13 3.83 3.39
N TRP A 36 -9.36 3.11 2.60
CA TRP A 36 -9.60 2.96 1.17
C TRP A 36 -9.23 1.55 0.72
N GLU A 37 -10.18 0.83 0.13
CA GLU A 37 -10.00 -0.50 -0.42
C GLU A 37 -9.32 -1.51 0.52
N GLY A 38 -9.61 -1.41 1.83
CA GLY A 38 -9.01 -2.25 2.86
C GLY A 38 -7.64 -1.77 3.37
N PHE A 39 -7.09 -0.69 2.81
CA PHE A 39 -5.89 -0.03 3.34
C PHE A 39 -6.27 1.03 4.37
N ILE A 40 -5.51 1.08 5.47
CA ILE A 40 -5.69 2.06 6.53
C ILE A 40 -4.57 3.11 6.44
N PHE A 41 -4.96 4.36 6.26
CA PHE A 41 -4.06 5.52 6.23
C PHE A 41 -4.21 6.31 7.52
N ILE A 42 -3.08 6.74 8.09
CA ILE A 42 -3.06 7.56 9.31
C ILE A 42 -2.35 8.89 9.04
N ASN A 43 -2.82 9.96 9.69
CA ASN A 43 -2.20 11.27 9.61
C ASN A 43 -2.11 11.88 11.00
N PHE A 44 -0.90 12.32 11.39
CA PHE A 44 -0.60 12.89 12.70
C PHE A 44 -0.85 14.40 12.79
N LYS A 45 -1.30 15.05 11.71
CA LYS A 45 -1.70 16.46 11.77
C LYS A 45 -3.02 16.60 12.52
N ASP A 46 -3.15 17.68 13.29
CA ASP A 46 -4.40 17.99 14.00
C ASP A 46 -5.58 18.22 13.05
N HIS A 47 -5.32 18.87 11.91
CA HIS A 47 -6.32 19.15 10.87
C HIS A 47 -5.74 18.80 9.50
N PRO A 48 -5.70 17.50 9.13
CA PRO A 48 -5.20 17.11 7.83
C PRO A 48 -6.21 17.45 6.74
N GLU A 49 -5.71 17.66 5.52
CA GLU A 49 -6.55 17.67 4.34
C GLU A 49 -7.29 16.34 4.21
N LYS A 50 -8.48 16.37 3.61
CA LYS A 50 -9.26 15.15 3.37
C LYS A 50 -8.48 14.20 2.46
N PHE A 51 -8.51 12.93 2.83
CA PHE A 51 -7.81 11.87 2.09
C PHE A 51 -8.18 11.84 0.62
N GLU A 52 -9.47 11.96 0.31
CA GLU A 52 -10.00 11.93 -1.04
C GLU A 52 -9.47 13.08 -1.91
N ASN A 53 -9.19 14.24 -1.32
CA ASN A 53 -8.61 15.37 -2.04
C ASN A 53 -7.14 15.12 -2.35
N THR A 54 -6.39 14.71 -1.33
CA THR A 54 -4.94 14.50 -1.43
C THR A 54 -4.59 13.34 -2.38
N PHE A 55 -5.38 12.26 -2.36
CA PHE A 55 -5.12 11.03 -3.11
C PHE A 55 -6.04 10.82 -4.31
N SER A 56 -6.82 11.81 -4.71
CA SER A 56 -7.78 11.71 -5.83
C SER A 56 -7.22 11.07 -7.11
N PRO A 57 -5.97 11.31 -7.56
CA PRO A 57 -5.45 10.67 -8.76
C PRO A 57 -5.27 9.15 -8.60
N ILE A 58 -4.88 8.69 -7.40
CA ILE A 58 -4.73 7.25 -7.11
C ILE A 58 -6.11 6.59 -7.05
N LEU A 59 -7.06 7.20 -6.35
CA LEU A 59 -8.41 6.66 -6.20
C LEU A 59 -9.05 6.39 -7.56
N LYS A 60 -8.96 7.35 -8.48
CA LYS A 60 -9.47 7.22 -9.85
C LYS A 60 -8.74 6.14 -10.66
N LYS A 61 -7.42 6.01 -10.46
CA LYS A 61 -6.60 5.05 -11.20
C LYS A 61 -6.98 3.61 -10.89
N PHE A 62 -7.38 3.34 -9.65
CA PHE A 62 -7.72 1.99 -9.18
C PHE A 62 -9.22 1.74 -9.00
N GLU A 63 -10.07 2.66 -9.48
CA GLU A 63 -11.54 2.60 -9.33
C GLU A 63 -12.14 1.27 -9.84
N ASN A 64 -11.60 0.72 -10.92
CA ASN A 64 -12.10 -0.49 -11.54
C ASN A 64 -11.34 -1.78 -11.13
N TRP A 65 -10.42 -1.69 -10.16
CA TRP A 65 -9.57 -2.82 -9.80
C TRP A 65 -10.15 -3.72 -8.72
N ASP A 66 -11.25 -3.31 -8.09
CA ASP A 66 -11.94 -4.08 -7.04
C ASP A 66 -10.96 -4.59 -5.95
N VAL A 67 -10.06 -3.70 -5.53
CA VAL A 67 -8.90 -4.02 -4.68
C VAL A 67 -9.33 -4.59 -3.34
N SER A 68 -10.44 -4.10 -2.78
CA SER A 68 -10.99 -4.58 -1.49
C SER A 68 -11.40 -6.05 -1.51
N ASN A 69 -11.71 -6.61 -2.67
CA ASN A 69 -12.08 -8.02 -2.84
C ASN A 69 -10.92 -8.94 -3.21
N LEU A 70 -9.70 -8.41 -3.36
CA LEU A 70 -8.52 -9.22 -3.58
C LEU A 70 -8.16 -10.01 -2.31
N ILE A 71 -7.77 -11.26 -2.49
CA ILE A 71 -7.34 -12.14 -1.42
C ILE A 71 -5.84 -12.41 -1.49
N SER A 72 -5.18 -12.47 -0.34
CA SER A 72 -3.78 -12.88 -0.26
C SER A 72 -3.68 -14.40 -0.42
N LEU A 73 -3.04 -14.83 -1.49
CA LEU A 73 -2.79 -16.27 -1.72
C LEU A 73 -1.53 -16.76 -1.02
N GLU A 74 -0.52 -15.90 -0.92
CA GLU A 74 0.78 -16.26 -0.33
C GLU A 74 1.42 -15.01 0.30
N THR A 75 2.16 -15.22 1.37
CA THR A 75 2.99 -14.18 1.99
C THR A 75 4.45 -14.64 2.01
N LYS A 76 5.34 -13.86 1.38
CA LYS A 76 6.79 -14.09 1.42
C LYS A 76 7.45 -13.05 2.32
N THR A 77 8.24 -13.50 3.27
CA THR A 77 8.95 -12.63 4.22
C THR A 77 10.45 -12.67 3.95
N TYR A 78 11.05 -11.49 3.79
CA TYR A 78 12.48 -11.31 3.60
C TYR A 78 13.06 -10.47 4.74
N ASN A 79 14.10 -10.98 5.41
CA ASN A 79 14.84 -10.22 6.41
C ASN A 79 16.01 -9.50 5.73
N VAL A 80 15.94 -8.20 5.61
CA VAL A 80 16.95 -7.36 4.94
C VAL A 80 17.63 -6.47 5.97
N ALA A 81 18.96 -6.59 6.08
CA ALA A 81 19.78 -5.72 6.93
C ALA A 81 20.00 -4.36 6.26
N GLY A 82 18.94 -3.58 6.09
CA GLY A 82 18.97 -2.28 5.40
C GLY A 82 17.80 -1.39 5.75
N ASN A 83 17.92 -0.11 5.41
CA ASN A 83 16.82 0.83 5.59
C ASN A 83 15.71 0.53 4.57
N TRP A 84 14.47 0.45 5.02
CA TRP A 84 13.31 0.17 4.17
C TRP A 84 13.16 1.17 2.99
N LYS A 85 13.59 2.43 3.17
CA LYS A 85 13.56 3.43 2.10
C LYS A 85 14.45 3.06 0.92
N LEU A 86 15.62 2.43 1.19
CA LEU A 86 16.50 1.95 0.13
C LEU A 86 15.88 0.78 -0.64
N VAL A 87 15.17 -0.10 0.07
CA VAL A 87 14.44 -1.21 -0.56
C VAL A 87 13.36 -0.68 -1.51
N ILE A 88 12.56 0.28 -1.05
CA ILE A 88 11.54 0.92 -1.88
C ILE A 88 12.15 1.69 -3.05
N GLN A 89 13.25 2.43 -2.82
CA GLN A 89 13.93 3.16 -3.88
C GLN A 89 14.45 2.20 -4.96
N ASN A 90 15.05 1.08 -4.57
CA ASN A 90 15.50 0.05 -5.52
C ASN A 90 14.34 -0.57 -6.30
N TYR A 91 13.19 -0.75 -5.67
CA TYR A 91 11.98 -1.23 -6.35
C TYR A 91 11.44 -0.22 -7.37
N CYS A 92 11.51 1.08 -7.06
CA CYS A 92 10.97 2.14 -7.91
C CYS A 92 11.86 2.50 -9.11
N GLU A 93 13.08 1.97 -9.20
CA GLU A 93 13.97 2.17 -10.35
C GLU A 93 14.26 0.82 -11.02
N CYS A 94 14.40 0.81 -12.31
CA CYS A 94 14.69 -0.41 -13.08
C CYS A 94 15.97 -0.31 -13.94
N TYR A 95 16.86 0.59 -13.58
CA TYR A 95 18.13 0.75 -14.27
C TYR A 95 19.05 -0.47 -14.14
N HIS A 96 18.90 -1.20 -13.02
CA HIS A 96 19.59 -2.45 -12.74
C HIS A 96 18.95 -3.68 -13.40
N CYS A 97 17.66 -3.58 -13.83
CA CYS A 97 16.88 -4.73 -14.32
C CYS A 97 17.54 -5.50 -15.46
N PRO A 98 18.13 -4.88 -16.50
CA PRO A 98 18.75 -5.63 -17.60
C PRO A 98 19.91 -6.53 -17.16
N ILE A 99 20.57 -6.17 -16.06
CA ILE A 99 21.75 -6.90 -15.57
C ILE A 99 21.36 -7.94 -14.51
N LEU A 100 20.50 -7.56 -13.56
CA LEU A 100 20.14 -8.40 -12.41
C LEU A 100 18.88 -9.24 -12.66
N HIS A 101 17.99 -8.80 -13.54
CA HIS A 101 16.71 -9.43 -13.83
C HIS A 101 16.44 -9.54 -15.32
N PRO A 102 17.33 -10.22 -16.11
CA PRO A 102 17.20 -10.27 -17.56
C PRO A 102 15.89 -10.86 -18.07
N GLU A 103 15.33 -11.86 -17.37
CA GLU A 103 14.03 -12.44 -17.71
C GLU A 103 12.89 -11.41 -17.51
N LEU A 104 12.91 -10.66 -16.43
CA LEU A 104 11.94 -9.59 -16.19
C LEU A 104 12.10 -8.48 -17.25
N ALA A 105 13.33 -8.08 -17.55
CA ALA A 105 13.62 -7.06 -18.56
C ALA A 105 13.17 -7.47 -19.96
N ALA A 106 13.12 -8.76 -20.27
CA ALA A 106 12.57 -9.28 -21.53
C ALA A 106 11.04 -9.15 -21.59
N ILE A 107 10.37 -9.22 -20.44
CA ILE A 107 8.91 -9.08 -20.33
C ILE A 107 8.50 -7.62 -20.26
N THR A 108 9.17 -6.82 -19.41
CA THR A 108 8.92 -5.41 -19.19
C THR A 108 10.20 -4.61 -19.37
N PRO A 109 10.54 -4.18 -20.58
CA PRO A 109 11.76 -3.41 -20.85
C PRO A 109 11.74 -2.08 -20.10
N TYR A 110 12.80 -1.75 -19.37
CA TYR A 110 12.88 -0.55 -18.53
C TYR A 110 12.73 0.77 -19.33
N LEU A 111 13.11 0.76 -20.61
CA LEU A 111 12.92 1.90 -21.50
C LEU A 111 11.45 2.19 -21.83
N GLY A 112 10.55 1.25 -21.58
CA GLY A 112 9.10 1.43 -21.69
C GLY A 112 8.45 1.97 -20.44
N GLY A 113 9.23 2.30 -19.42
CA GLY A 113 8.75 2.86 -18.16
C GLY A 113 8.28 4.30 -18.31
N LEU A 114 7.15 4.62 -17.68
CA LEU A 114 6.60 5.97 -17.59
C LEU A 114 6.26 6.29 -16.15
N ASN A 115 6.62 7.49 -15.70
CA ASN A 115 6.29 8.00 -14.39
C ASN A 115 5.01 8.82 -14.44
N ASP A 116 4.15 8.63 -13.47
CA ASP A 116 2.97 9.47 -13.27
C ASP A 116 3.41 10.85 -12.75
N MET A 117 3.17 11.88 -13.55
CA MET A 117 3.55 13.27 -13.20
C MET A 117 2.41 13.97 -12.44
N HIS A 118 2.00 13.39 -11.33
CA HIS A 118 1.01 13.99 -10.44
C HIS A 118 1.66 14.81 -9.33
N SER A 119 1.01 15.91 -8.94
CA SER A 119 1.37 16.62 -7.71
C SER A 119 0.74 15.92 -6.51
N GLY A 120 1.50 15.76 -5.44
CA GLY A 120 0.99 15.16 -4.21
C GLY A 120 2.03 14.33 -3.46
N PRO A 121 1.64 13.70 -2.36
CA PRO A 121 2.53 12.94 -1.49
C PRO A 121 2.73 11.49 -1.93
N PHE A 122 2.54 11.21 -3.19
CA PHE A 122 2.69 9.87 -3.75
C PHE A 122 3.49 9.91 -5.05
N LEU A 123 4.10 8.78 -5.36
CA LEU A 123 4.80 8.53 -6.60
C LEU A 123 4.18 7.30 -7.25
N GLY A 124 4.17 7.27 -8.56
CA GLY A 124 3.69 6.13 -9.32
C GLY A 124 4.29 6.08 -10.69
N GLY A 125 4.08 4.96 -11.34
CA GLY A 125 4.53 4.74 -12.69
C GLY A 125 4.16 3.32 -13.13
N TYR A 126 4.47 3.02 -14.37
CA TYR A 126 4.27 1.68 -14.92
C TYR A 126 5.30 1.40 -16.00
N MET A 127 5.48 0.12 -16.31
CA MET A 127 6.27 -0.33 -17.44
C MET A 127 5.37 -1.09 -18.40
N ASN A 128 5.48 -0.76 -19.69
CA ASN A 128 4.74 -1.49 -20.70
C ASN A 128 5.32 -2.91 -20.87
N PHE A 129 4.47 -3.85 -21.18
CA PHE A 129 4.91 -5.16 -21.61
C PHE A 129 5.56 -5.11 -22.99
N SER A 130 6.50 -6.02 -23.24
CA SER A 130 6.96 -6.34 -24.58
C SER A 130 5.77 -6.75 -25.46
N LYS A 131 5.89 -6.55 -26.78
CA LYS A 131 4.79 -6.70 -27.75
C LYS A 131 3.99 -8.01 -27.63
N ASP A 132 4.67 -9.10 -27.26
CA ASP A 132 4.07 -10.43 -27.19
C ASP A 132 3.77 -10.89 -25.74
N LYS A 133 3.94 -9.98 -24.77
CA LYS A 133 3.76 -10.30 -23.35
C LYS A 133 2.52 -9.61 -22.78
N LYS A 134 1.84 -10.29 -21.86
CA LYS A 134 0.57 -9.83 -21.23
C LYS A 134 0.61 -9.91 -19.71
N SER A 135 1.68 -10.47 -19.15
CA SER A 135 1.80 -10.68 -17.70
C SER A 135 3.27 -10.79 -17.32
N ILE A 136 3.56 -10.60 -16.03
CA ILE A 136 4.88 -10.83 -15.43
C ILE A 136 5.13 -12.31 -15.07
N THR A 137 4.32 -13.23 -15.57
CA THR A 137 4.60 -14.68 -15.45
C THR A 137 5.85 -15.03 -16.24
N GLU A 138 6.50 -16.14 -15.92
CA GLU A 138 7.71 -16.60 -16.58
C GLU A 138 7.55 -16.72 -18.12
N SER A 139 6.39 -17.16 -18.57
CA SER A 139 6.05 -17.21 -20.00
C SER A 139 5.66 -15.86 -20.60
N GLY A 140 5.25 -14.90 -19.77
CA GLY A 140 4.63 -13.65 -20.18
C GLY A 140 3.16 -13.77 -20.59
N GLU A 141 2.57 -14.96 -20.44
CA GLU A 141 1.15 -15.20 -20.70
C GLU A 141 0.32 -15.05 -19.44
N LEU A 142 -0.97 -14.74 -19.60
CA LEU A 142 -1.92 -14.68 -18.49
C LEU A 142 -2.12 -16.08 -17.88
N CYS A 143 -1.97 -16.21 -16.58
CA CYS A 143 -2.26 -17.43 -15.83
C CYS A 143 -3.75 -17.59 -15.49
N CYS A 144 -4.52 -16.51 -15.56
CA CYS A 144 -5.96 -16.47 -15.29
C CYS A 144 -6.60 -15.37 -16.14
N PRO A 145 -7.93 -15.39 -16.31
CA PRO A 145 -8.63 -14.27 -16.94
C PRO A 145 -8.36 -12.96 -16.19
N PRO A 146 -8.25 -11.82 -16.87
CA PRO A 146 -8.17 -10.51 -16.22
C PRO A 146 -9.45 -10.21 -15.44
N LEU A 147 -9.37 -9.29 -14.49
CA LEU A 147 -10.55 -8.82 -13.77
C LEU A 147 -11.59 -8.26 -14.76
N ASN A 148 -12.84 -8.64 -14.57
CA ASN A 148 -13.94 -8.25 -15.49
C ASN A 148 -14.19 -6.73 -15.52
N SER A 149 -13.78 -6.03 -14.48
CA SER A 149 -13.92 -4.59 -14.31
C SER A 149 -12.84 -3.75 -15.00
N ILE A 150 -11.76 -4.38 -15.47
CA ILE A 150 -10.61 -3.68 -16.07
C ILE A 150 -10.81 -3.56 -17.58
N ASP A 151 -10.74 -2.32 -18.08
CA ASP A 151 -10.80 -2.02 -19.51
C ASP A 151 -9.56 -2.55 -20.26
N LYS A 152 -9.72 -2.83 -21.56
CA LYS A 152 -8.62 -3.29 -22.42
C LYS A 152 -7.41 -2.37 -22.46
N VAL A 153 -7.60 -1.08 -22.17
CA VAL A 153 -6.50 -0.10 -22.12
C VAL A 153 -5.65 -0.30 -20.86
N ASP A 154 -6.28 -0.67 -19.76
CA ASP A 154 -5.59 -0.90 -18.48
C ASP A 154 -4.89 -2.26 -18.42
N LEU A 155 -5.26 -3.20 -19.28
CA LEU A 155 -4.60 -4.51 -19.40
C LEU A 155 -3.20 -4.46 -20.01
N ASN A 156 -2.82 -3.33 -20.61
CA ASN A 156 -1.51 -3.15 -21.26
C ASN A 156 -0.56 -2.27 -20.43
N ARG A 157 -0.94 -1.95 -19.19
CA ARG A 157 -0.17 -1.10 -18.28
C ARG A 157 0.36 -1.84 -17.07
#